data_a9d91d374fe0b3b5d37b094f026be031
#
_entry.id   a9d91d374fe0b3b5d37b094f026be031
#
_cell.length_a   1.000
_cell.length_b   1.000
_cell.length_c   1.000
_cell.angle_alpha   90.00
_cell.angle_beta   90.00
_cell.angle_gamma   90.00
#
_symmetry.space_group_name_H-M   'P 1'
#
loop_
_entity.id
_entity.type
_entity.pdbx_description
1 polymer ?
#
loop_
_entity_poly.entity_id
_entity_poly.type
_entity_poly.pdbx_seq_one_letter_code
_entity_poly.pdbx_strand_id
1 'polypeptide(L)'
;MITETLGIKSVVDLRSSNSVLNDGRGPLALTGLAYHNYPFLERRGIDPPTSGEQSADRLSAIYQWMLHNSGQLIAQAFTALAQDLNQPAMFHCSAGKDRTGILGATILMVLGVSRENVIADFLMTNEVIDGILSRIKMMPGFESSTREGIMAPQSAIEKFLDTTQSEFGGSEAYLVHHGVQQSVIDSFRESMLE
;
A
#
# COMPACT_ATOMS: atom_id res chain seq x y z
N MET A 1 -2.12 3.02 -23.54
CA MET A 1 -3.31 2.57 -22.79
C MET A 1 -3.41 3.18 -21.40
N ILE A 2 -2.53 2.91 -20.43
CA ILE A 2 -2.63 3.52 -19.08
C ILE A 2 -2.52 5.05 -19.13
N THR A 3 -1.56 5.58 -19.87
CA THR A 3 -1.34 7.03 -20.04
C THR A 3 -2.38 7.68 -20.93
N GLU A 4 -2.76 7.05 -22.03
CA GLU A 4 -3.65 7.64 -23.03
C GLU A 4 -5.14 7.50 -22.67
N THR A 5 -5.52 6.34 -22.12
CA THR A 5 -6.93 6.03 -21.80
C THR A 5 -7.32 6.49 -20.40
N LEU A 6 -6.44 6.27 -19.41
CA LEU A 6 -6.70 6.66 -18.02
C LEU A 6 -6.08 7.99 -17.62
N GLY A 7 -5.28 8.59 -18.51
CA GLY A 7 -4.63 9.88 -18.26
C GLY A 7 -3.63 9.88 -17.08
N ILE A 8 -3.15 8.69 -16.66
CA ILE A 8 -2.23 8.59 -15.51
C ILE A 8 -1.00 9.46 -15.75
N LYS A 9 -0.65 10.29 -14.76
CA LYS A 9 0.48 11.21 -14.78
C LYS A 9 1.64 10.77 -13.90
N SER A 10 1.36 10.01 -12.85
CA SER A 10 2.38 9.57 -11.91
C SER A 10 2.17 8.13 -11.44
N VAL A 11 3.27 7.52 -10.99
CA VAL A 11 3.29 6.18 -10.39
C VAL A 11 3.99 6.25 -9.03
N VAL A 12 3.32 5.76 -8.00
CA VAL A 12 3.85 5.57 -6.66
C VAL A 12 4.12 4.08 -6.44
N ASP A 13 5.39 3.70 -6.42
CA ASP A 13 5.87 2.33 -6.25
C ASP A 13 6.25 2.07 -4.79
N LEU A 14 5.58 1.12 -4.16
CA LEU A 14 5.79 0.75 -2.75
C LEU A 14 6.74 -0.44 -2.57
N ARG A 15 7.36 -0.90 -3.66
CA ARG A 15 8.32 -2.01 -3.62
C ARG A 15 9.64 -1.60 -2.99
N SER A 16 10.35 -2.61 -2.48
CA SER A 16 11.72 -2.42 -2.00
C SER A 16 12.64 -1.91 -3.11
N SER A 17 13.68 -1.17 -2.72
CA SER A 17 14.69 -0.66 -3.65
C SER A 17 15.35 -1.80 -4.44
N ASN A 18 15.60 -2.94 -3.79
CA ASN A 18 16.12 -4.13 -4.46
C ASN A 18 15.15 -4.70 -5.51
N SER A 19 13.84 -4.74 -5.21
CA SER A 19 12.85 -5.18 -6.20
C SER A 19 12.79 -4.25 -7.40
N VAL A 20 12.88 -2.93 -7.17
CA VAL A 20 12.91 -1.94 -8.25
C VAL A 20 14.16 -2.10 -9.12
N LEU A 21 15.31 -2.36 -8.51
CA LEU A 21 16.58 -2.57 -9.23
C LEU A 21 16.55 -3.86 -10.07
N ASN A 22 16.04 -4.95 -9.50
CA ASN A 22 16.06 -6.28 -10.13
C ASN A 22 14.96 -6.44 -11.20
N ASP A 23 13.74 -6.01 -10.89
CA ASP A 23 12.56 -6.22 -11.74
C ASP A 23 12.30 -5.03 -12.69
N GLY A 24 12.93 -3.88 -12.41
CA GLY A 24 12.70 -2.63 -13.14
C GLY A 24 11.31 -2.04 -12.90
N ARG A 25 10.99 -1.01 -13.67
CA ARG A 25 9.69 -0.30 -13.65
C ARG A 25 8.75 -0.76 -14.78
N GLY A 26 9.16 -1.81 -15.50
CA GLY A 26 8.41 -2.33 -16.63
C GLY A 26 8.24 -1.31 -17.78
N PRO A 27 7.25 -1.51 -18.66
CA PRO A 27 7.01 -0.61 -19.80
C PRO A 27 6.72 0.84 -19.39
N LEU A 28 6.29 1.10 -18.17
CA LEU A 28 6.00 2.45 -17.65
C LEU A 28 7.27 3.32 -17.57
N ALA A 29 8.46 2.71 -17.49
CA ALA A 29 9.72 3.45 -17.50
C ALA A 29 9.95 4.28 -18.77
N LEU A 30 9.28 3.91 -19.87
CA LEU A 30 9.41 4.56 -21.17
C LEU A 30 8.34 5.63 -21.46
N THR A 31 7.43 5.87 -20.51
CA THR A 31 6.24 6.71 -20.75
C THR A 31 6.40 8.17 -20.31
N GLY A 32 7.52 8.53 -19.66
CA GLY A 32 7.72 9.89 -19.15
C GLY A 32 6.87 10.23 -17.92
N LEU A 33 6.16 9.26 -17.31
CA LEU A 33 5.41 9.45 -16.07
C LEU A 33 6.33 9.87 -14.92
N ALA A 34 5.84 10.74 -14.04
CA ALA A 34 6.49 10.99 -12.77
C ALA A 34 6.54 9.69 -11.96
N TYR A 35 7.69 9.39 -11.38
CA TYR A 35 7.90 8.14 -10.66
C TYR A 35 8.42 8.42 -9.25
N HIS A 36 7.72 7.87 -8.28
CA HIS A 36 8.05 7.98 -6.86
C HIS A 36 8.19 6.58 -6.26
N ASN A 37 9.27 6.33 -5.51
CA ASN A 37 9.45 5.06 -4.81
C ASN A 37 9.48 5.28 -3.30
N TYR A 38 8.55 4.65 -2.60
CA TYR A 38 8.44 4.67 -1.14
C TYR A 38 8.41 3.22 -0.63
N PRO A 39 9.56 2.64 -0.26
CA PRO A 39 9.69 1.22 0.07
C PRO A 39 9.18 0.91 1.49
N PHE A 40 7.90 0.54 1.63
CA PHE A 40 7.23 0.32 2.93
C PHE A 40 7.82 -0.80 3.78
N LEU A 41 8.61 -1.71 3.23
CA LEU A 41 9.25 -2.81 3.97
C LEU A 41 10.77 -2.63 4.09
N GLU A 42 11.24 -1.40 4.01
CA GLU A 42 12.66 -1.08 4.22
C GLU A 42 12.79 -0.04 5.33
N ARG A 43 13.52 -0.41 6.40
CA ARG A 43 13.99 0.53 7.41
C ARG A 43 15.39 0.16 7.84
N ARG A 44 16.29 1.10 7.79
CA ARG A 44 17.70 0.88 8.13
C ARG A 44 17.86 0.34 9.56
N GLY A 45 18.45 -0.85 9.69
CA GLY A 45 18.72 -1.49 10.98
C GLY A 45 17.52 -2.18 11.65
N ILE A 46 16.37 -2.26 10.98
CA ILE A 46 15.20 -2.95 11.51
C ILE A 46 14.58 -3.79 10.38
N ASP A 47 14.72 -5.11 10.46
CA ASP A 47 14.15 -6.00 9.47
C ASP A 47 12.65 -6.25 9.70
N PRO A 48 11.84 -6.26 8.65
CA PRO A 48 10.44 -6.65 8.76
C PRO A 48 10.33 -8.16 9.04
N PRO A 49 9.26 -8.63 9.71
CA PRO A 49 9.04 -10.04 10.04
C PRO A 49 8.61 -10.85 8.82
N THR A 50 9.44 -10.87 7.78
CA THR A 50 9.14 -11.53 6.49
C THR A 50 9.60 -12.98 6.41
N SER A 51 10.37 -13.48 7.39
CA SER A 51 10.81 -14.87 7.49
C SER A 51 9.77 -15.77 8.16
N GLY A 52 9.80 -17.07 7.86
CA GLY A 52 8.90 -18.08 8.43
C GLY A 52 7.71 -18.43 7.53
N GLU A 53 6.83 -19.29 8.04
CA GLU A 53 5.65 -19.75 7.30
C GLU A 53 4.68 -18.61 6.97
N GLN A 54 4.05 -18.69 5.81
CA GLN A 54 3.00 -17.76 5.42
C GLN A 54 1.72 -18.05 6.23
N SER A 55 1.29 -17.09 7.03
CA SER A 55 0.11 -17.19 7.89
C SER A 55 -0.55 -15.85 8.10
N ALA A 56 -1.79 -15.86 8.59
CA ALA A 56 -2.52 -14.65 8.96
C ALA A 56 -1.78 -13.86 10.07
N ASP A 57 -1.20 -14.56 11.04
CA ASP A 57 -0.45 -13.93 12.14
C ASP A 57 0.81 -13.23 11.63
N ARG A 58 1.53 -13.86 10.70
CA ARG A 58 2.70 -13.25 10.07
C ARG A 58 2.31 -12.00 9.26
N LEU A 59 1.25 -12.06 8.47
CA LEU A 59 0.78 -10.88 7.73
C LEU A 59 0.33 -9.78 8.69
N SER A 60 -0.36 -10.13 9.77
CA SER A 60 -0.72 -9.18 10.83
C SER A 60 0.53 -8.52 11.44
N ALA A 61 1.57 -9.29 11.73
CA ALA A 61 2.84 -8.77 12.25
C ALA A 61 3.54 -7.83 11.23
N ILE A 62 3.51 -8.15 9.94
CA ILE A 62 4.03 -7.30 8.88
C ILE A 62 3.27 -5.97 8.80
N TYR A 63 1.94 -5.98 8.93
CA TYR A 63 1.13 -4.76 8.88
C TYR A 63 1.39 -3.87 10.09
N GLN A 64 1.52 -4.46 11.29
CA GLN A 64 1.92 -3.72 12.50
C GLN A 64 3.34 -3.15 12.35
N TRP A 65 4.25 -3.93 11.77
CA TRP A 65 5.60 -3.44 11.49
C TRP A 65 5.57 -2.22 10.54
N MET A 66 4.79 -2.27 9.46
CA MET A 66 4.63 -1.14 8.54
C MET A 66 4.03 0.08 9.25
N LEU A 67 3.00 -0.10 10.07
CA LEU A 67 2.39 0.98 10.84
C LEU A 67 3.44 1.75 11.66
N HIS A 68 4.28 1.02 12.42
CA HIS A 68 5.22 1.64 13.34
C HIS A 68 6.55 2.07 12.69
N ASN A 69 6.96 1.42 11.61
CA ASN A 69 8.27 1.63 11.03
C ASN A 69 8.27 2.34 9.67
N SER A 70 7.14 2.35 8.96
CA SER A 70 7.05 2.96 7.64
C SER A 70 6.15 4.20 7.59
N GLY A 71 5.73 4.72 8.75
CA GLY A 71 4.76 5.82 8.83
C GLY A 71 5.18 7.05 8.02
N GLN A 72 6.45 7.43 8.09
CA GLN A 72 6.96 8.53 7.29
C GLN A 72 6.90 8.25 5.77
N LEU A 73 7.17 7.02 5.34
CA LEU A 73 7.06 6.62 3.93
C LEU A 73 5.59 6.57 3.48
N ILE A 74 4.68 6.12 4.34
CA ILE A 74 3.23 6.14 4.08
C ILE A 74 2.76 7.59 3.92
N ALA A 75 3.17 8.49 4.80
CA ALA A 75 2.87 9.91 4.73
C ALA A 75 3.41 10.58 3.45
N GLN A 76 4.65 10.24 3.06
CA GLN A 76 5.24 10.73 1.81
C GLN A 76 4.52 10.19 0.57
N ALA A 77 4.15 8.91 0.56
CA ALA A 77 3.37 8.31 -0.51
C ALA A 77 1.99 8.96 -0.64
N PHE A 78 1.29 9.17 0.47
CA PHE A 78 0.04 9.93 0.51
C PHE A 78 0.22 11.34 -0.05
N THR A 79 1.23 12.09 0.42
CA THR A 79 1.51 13.46 -0.05
C THR A 79 1.77 13.49 -1.57
N ALA A 80 2.53 12.51 -2.10
CA ALA A 80 2.79 12.43 -3.53
C ALA A 80 1.50 12.18 -4.34
N LEU A 81 0.58 11.34 -3.82
CA LEU A 81 -0.72 11.09 -4.43
C LEU A 81 -1.67 12.29 -4.34
N ALA A 82 -1.55 13.09 -3.27
CA ALA A 82 -2.41 14.26 -3.04
C ALA A 82 -2.03 15.49 -3.87
N GLN A 83 -0.89 15.49 -4.56
CA GLN A 83 -0.46 16.62 -5.40
C GLN A 83 -1.21 16.64 -6.73
N ASP A 84 -1.88 17.73 -7.07
CA ASP A 84 -2.65 17.90 -8.32
C ASP A 84 -1.84 17.61 -9.58
N LEU A 85 -0.57 17.99 -9.59
CA LEU A 85 0.35 17.75 -10.72
C LEU A 85 0.58 16.25 -10.99
N ASN A 86 0.40 15.42 -9.97
CA ASN A 86 0.60 13.98 -10.06
C ASN A 86 -0.68 13.21 -10.41
N GLN A 87 -1.85 13.85 -10.36
CA GLN A 87 -3.14 13.19 -10.61
C GLN A 87 -3.59 13.27 -12.07
N PRO A 88 -4.30 12.25 -12.60
CA PRO A 88 -4.54 10.96 -11.96
C PRO A 88 -3.26 10.15 -11.71
N ALA A 89 -3.19 9.49 -10.57
CA ALA A 89 -2.03 8.74 -10.12
C ALA A 89 -2.35 7.24 -9.97
N MET A 90 -1.32 6.41 -10.09
CA MET A 90 -1.40 4.98 -9.78
C MET A 90 -0.42 4.65 -8.68
N PHE A 91 -0.84 3.84 -7.72
CA PHE A 91 0.08 3.25 -6.75
C PHE A 91 0.03 1.74 -6.77
N HIS A 92 1.16 1.09 -6.51
CA HIS A 92 1.28 -0.36 -6.55
C HIS A 92 2.42 -0.88 -5.68
N CYS A 93 2.39 -2.17 -5.41
CA CYS A 93 3.54 -2.93 -4.91
C CYS A 93 3.84 -4.11 -5.85
N SER A 94 4.37 -5.23 -5.34
CA SER A 94 4.65 -6.41 -6.18
C SER A 94 3.37 -7.17 -6.57
N ALA A 95 2.53 -7.51 -5.59
CA ALA A 95 1.28 -8.25 -5.79
C ALA A 95 0.02 -7.37 -5.79
N GLY A 96 0.15 -6.07 -5.46
CA GLY A 96 -1.01 -5.17 -5.32
C GLY A 96 -1.88 -5.47 -4.09
N LYS A 97 -1.39 -6.20 -3.10
CA LYS A 97 -2.17 -6.72 -1.97
C LYS A 97 -1.83 -6.00 -0.66
N ASP A 98 -0.68 -6.30 -0.06
CA ASP A 98 -0.38 -5.89 1.32
C ASP A 98 -0.03 -4.40 1.45
N ARG A 99 1.08 -3.94 0.87
CA ARG A 99 1.51 -2.53 0.91
C ARG A 99 0.51 -1.61 0.24
N THR A 100 -0.02 -2.04 -0.90
CA THR A 100 -1.09 -1.35 -1.63
C THR A 100 -2.36 -1.29 -0.79
N GLY A 101 -2.76 -2.39 -0.15
CA GLY A 101 -3.92 -2.45 0.72
C GLY A 101 -3.82 -1.54 1.94
N ILE A 102 -2.64 -1.47 2.59
CA ILE A 102 -2.41 -0.55 3.71
C ILE A 102 -2.53 0.92 3.29
N LEU A 103 -1.92 1.30 2.17
CA LEU A 103 -2.04 2.67 1.67
C LEU A 103 -3.48 2.97 1.22
N GLY A 104 -4.13 2.03 0.51
CA GLY A 104 -5.53 2.15 0.10
C GLY A 104 -6.47 2.32 1.28
N ALA A 105 -6.34 1.46 2.30
CA ALA A 105 -7.14 1.57 3.53
C ALA A 105 -6.93 2.92 4.24
N THR A 106 -5.68 3.39 4.33
CA THR A 106 -5.36 4.71 4.92
C THR A 106 -6.04 5.83 4.15
N ILE A 107 -5.99 5.81 2.80
CA ILE A 107 -6.64 6.81 1.93
C ILE A 107 -8.16 6.76 2.10
N LEU A 108 -8.77 5.58 2.02
CA LEU A 108 -10.22 5.43 2.13
C LEU A 108 -10.75 5.91 3.49
N MET A 109 -10.04 5.61 4.58
CA MET A 109 -10.38 6.13 5.91
C MET A 109 -10.29 7.65 5.98
N VAL A 110 -9.29 8.27 5.38
CA VAL A 110 -9.14 9.73 5.28
C VAL A 110 -10.29 10.35 4.49
N LEU A 111 -10.76 9.68 3.44
CA LEU A 111 -11.91 10.11 2.64
C LEU A 111 -13.26 9.89 3.34
N GLY A 112 -13.27 9.32 4.55
CA GLY A 112 -14.49 9.11 5.34
C GLY A 112 -15.28 7.85 4.94
N VAL A 113 -14.66 6.92 4.21
CA VAL A 113 -15.27 5.62 3.92
C VAL A 113 -15.40 4.83 5.23
N SER A 114 -16.56 4.19 5.44
CA SER A 114 -16.79 3.42 6.66
C SER A 114 -15.79 2.27 6.81
N ARG A 115 -15.44 1.95 8.06
CA ARG A 115 -14.50 0.88 8.39
C ARG A 115 -14.89 -0.46 7.72
N GLU A 116 -16.17 -0.78 7.70
CA GLU A 116 -16.71 -1.99 7.09
C GLU A 116 -16.44 -2.02 5.58
N ASN A 117 -16.64 -0.91 4.90
CA ASN A 117 -16.40 -0.79 3.46
C ASN A 117 -14.90 -0.83 3.14
N VAL A 118 -14.05 -0.25 3.98
CA VAL A 118 -12.59 -0.34 3.82
C VAL A 118 -12.11 -1.80 3.95
N ILE A 119 -12.65 -2.54 4.93
CA ILE A 119 -12.34 -3.97 5.10
C ILE A 119 -12.85 -4.78 3.89
N ALA A 120 -14.07 -4.50 3.44
CA ALA A 120 -14.65 -5.18 2.27
C ALA A 120 -13.81 -4.95 1.00
N ASP A 121 -13.40 -3.72 0.72
CA ASP A 121 -12.50 -3.37 -0.39
C ASP A 121 -11.18 -4.14 -0.32
N PHE A 122 -10.54 -4.13 0.85
CA PHE A 122 -9.30 -4.87 1.06
C PHE A 122 -9.45 -6.38 0.76
N LEU A 123 -10.58 -6.98 1.17
CA LEU A 123 -10.85 -8.41 1.00
C LEU A 123 -11.18 -8.79 -0.46
N MET A 124 -11.58 -7.86 -1.33
CA MET A 124 -11.81 -8.13 -2.76
C MET A 124 -10.56 -8.71 -3.46
N THR A 125 -9.36 -8.45 -2.92
CA THR A 125 -8.11 -9.09 -3.37
C THR A 125 -8.23 -10.63 -3.38
N ASN A 126 -9.00 -11.22 -2.49
CA ASN A 126 -9.17 -12.67 -2.39
C ASN A 126 -9.96 -13.27 -3.56
N GLU A 127 -10.73 -12.48 -4.29
CA GLU A 127 -11.46 -12.92 -5.48
C GLU A 127 -10.51 -13.22 -6.65
N VAL A 128 -9.37 -12.52 -6.71
CA VAL A 128 -8.36 -12.67 -7.78
C VAL A 128 -7.08 -13.36 -7.30
N ILE A 129 -7.12 -13.99 -6.12
CA ILE A 129 -5.94 -14.53 -5.43
C ILE A 129 -5.22 -15.61 -6.23
N ASP A 130 -5.91 -16.39 -7.05
CA ASP A 130 -5.31 -17.46 -7.85
C ASP A 130 -4.38 -16.90 -8.94
N GLY A 131 -4.73 -15.75 -9.52
CA GLY A 131 -3.85 -15.02 -10.44
C GLY A 131 -2.61 -14.49 -9.75
N ILE A 132 -2.77 -13.99 -8.51
CA ILE A 132 -1.67 -13.51 -7.66
C ILE A 132 -0.77 -14.69 -7.26
N LEU A 133 -1.33 -15.83 -6.85
CA LEU A 133 -0.59 -17.03 -6.48
C LEU A 133 0.30 -17.52 -7.63
N SER A 134 -0.26 -17.56 -8.84
CA SER A 134 0.50 -17.99 -10.02
C SER A 134 1.75 -17.13 -10.25
N ARG A 135 1.65 -15.84 -10.03
CA ARG A 135 2.79 -14.91 -10.14
C ARG A 135 3.77 -15.03 -8.97
N ILE A 136 3.26 -15.18 -7.74
CA ILE A 136 4.10 -15.34 -6.54
C ILE A 136 4.96 -16.61 -6.64
N LYS A 137 4.39 -17.72 -7.11
CA LYS A 137 5.12 -18.98 -7.29
C LYS A 137 6.28 -18.90 -8.29
N MET A 138 6.29 -17.89 -9.16
CA MET A 138 7.42 -17.62 -10.06
C MET A 138 8.55 -16.85 -9.39
N MET A 139 8.35 -16.33 -8.17
CA MET A 139 9.37 -15.58 -7.44
C MET A 139 10.26 -16.54 -6.64
N PRO A 140 11.60 -16.36 -6.66
CA PRO A 140 12.52 -17.21 -5.89
C PRO A 140 12.15 -17.25 -4.39
N GLY A 141 12.05 -18.47 -3.83
CA GLY A 141 11.70 -18.70 -2.43
C GLY A 141 10.19 -18.71 -2.13
N PHE A 142 9.32 -18.57 -3.14
CA PHE A 142 7.87 -18.59 -3.00
C PHE A 142 7.18 -19.72 -3.78
N GLU A 143 7.94 -20.65 -4.31
CA GLU A 143 7.46 -21.76 -5.15
C GLU A 143 6.44 -22.66 -4.44
N SER A 144 6.58 -22.82 -3.11
CA SER A 144 5.70 -23.62 -2.25
C SER A 144 4.49 -22.84 -1.69
N SER A 145 4.29 -21.59 -2.09
CA SER A 145 3.16 -20.78 -1.61
C SER A 145 1.84 -21.46 -1.89
N THR A 146 0.93 -21.44 -0.91
CA THR A 146 -0.43 -21.93 -1.03
C THR A 146 -1.42 -20.78 -1.15
N ARG A 147 -2.62 -21.08 -1.63
CA ARG A 147 -3.70 -20.11 -1.71
C ARG A 147 -4.01 -19.51 -0.34
N GLU A 148 -4.17 -20.36 0.67
CA GLU A 148 -4.46 -19.97 2.04
C GLU A 148 -3.35 -19.10 2.64
N GLY A 149 -2.08 -19.46 2.37
CA GLY A 149 -0.91 -18.73 2.87
C GLY A 149 -0.75 -17.34 2.32
N ILE A 150 -1.34 -17.05 1.13
CA ILE A 150 -1.23 -15.73 0.50
C ILE A 150 -2.53 -14.91 0.54
N MET A 151 -3.65 -15.47 1.01
CA MET A 151 -4.90 -14.72 1.16
C MET A 151 -4.69 -13.48 2.03
N ALA A 152 -5.46 -12.44 1.76
CA ALA A 152 -5.55 -11.25 2.60
C ALA A 152 -6.43 -11.58 3.82
N PRO A 153 -5.87 -11.68 5.04
CA PRO A 153 -6.66 -12.04 6.21
C PRO A 153 -7.38 -10.81 6.76
N GLN A 154 -8.68 -10.97 6.99
CA GLN A 154 -9.51 -9.92 7.58
C GLN A 154 -8.95 -9.44 8.93
N SER A 155 -8.52 -10.37 9.78
CA SER A 155 -7.94 -10.04 11.10
C SER A 155 -6.71 -9.13 11.02
N ALA A 156 -5.92 -9.20 9.95
CA ALA A 156 -4.73 -8.36 9.81
C ALA A 156 -5.09 -6.89 9.50
N ILE A 157 -6.03 -6.65 8.59
CA ILE A 157 -6.48 -5.29 8.29
C ILE A 157 -7.29 -4.70 9.45
N GLU A 158 -8.13 -5.49 10.10
CA GLU A 158 -8.86 -5.06 11.31
C GLU A 158 -7.90 -4.59 12.39
N LYS A 159 -6.88 -5.41 12.70
CA LYS A 159 -5.86 -5.06 13.69
C LYS A 159 -5.06 -3.81 13.28
N PHE A 160 -4.75 -3.64 12.00
CA PHE A 160 -4.09 -2.43 11.50
C PHE A 160 -4.95 -1.19 11.78
N LEU A 161 -6.23 -1.22 11.44
CA LEU A 161 -7.16 -0.11 11.66
C LEU A 161 -7.39 0.16 13.15
N ASP A 162 -7.55 -0.88 13.96
CA ASP A 162 -7.76 -0.75 15.41
C ASP A 162 -6.53 -0.15 16.11
N THR A 163 -5.32 -0.58 15.71
CA THR A 163 -4.08 -0.01 16.25
C THR A 163 -3.90 1.44 15.79
N THR A 164 -4.19 1.73 14.52
CA THR A 164 -4.16 3.12 14.00
C THR A 164 -5.13 4.02 14.78
N GLN A 165 -6.32 3.52 15.09
CA GLN A 165 -7.31 4.26 15.86
C GLN A 165 -6.87 4.46 17.32
N SER A 166 -6.38 3.40 17.98
CA SER A 166 -6.07 3.44 19.42
C SER A 166 -4.78 4.21 19.73
N GLU A 167 -3.76 4.12 18.89
CA GLU A 167 -2.45 4.73 19.15
C GLU A 167 -2.33 6.15 18.58
N PHE A 168 -3.00 6.44 17.46
CA PHE A 168 -2.85 7.71 16.75
C PHE A 168 -4.14 8.53 16.69
N GLY A 169 -5.30 7.94 16.97
CA GLY A 169 -6.59 8.62 16.84
C GLY A 169 -7.20 8.52 15.43
N GLY A 170 -6.70 7.60 14.59
CA GLY A 170 -7.20 7.32 13.25
C GLY A 170 -6.21 7.65 12.13
N SER A 171 -6.59 7.34 10.89
CA SER A 171 -5.70 7.45 9.73
C SER A 171 -5.29 8.89 9.42
N GLU A 172 -6.16 9.86 9.61
CA GLU A 172 -5.84 11.29 9.43
C GLU A 172 -4.79 11.75 10.45
N ALA A 173 -5.04 11.49 11.74
CA ALA A 173 -4.10 11.83 12.80
C ALA A 173 -2.76 11.08 12.66
N TYR A 174 -2.78 9.84 12.17
CA TYR A 174 -1.58 9.08 11.83
C TYR A 174 -0.75 9.78 10.74
N LEU A 175 -1.37 10.24 9.66
CA LEU A 175 -0.68 10.97 8.60
C LEU A 175 -0.09 12.29 9.10
N VAL A 176 -0.85 13.05 9.91
CA VAL A 176 -0.38 14.29 10.52
C VAL A 176 0.80 14.04 11.46
N HIS A 177 0.72 13.00 12.30
CA HIS A 177 1.81 12.57 13.19
C HIS A 177 3.10 12.29 12.40
N HIS A 178 2.99 11.78 11.19
CA HIS A 178 4.13 11.47 10.32
C HIS A 178 4.48 12.58 9.31
N GLY A 179 3.94 13.79 9.50
CA GLY A 179 4.39 15.00 8.82
C GLY A 179 3.55 15.47 7.63
N VAL A 180 2.38 14.88 7.37
CA VAL A 180 1.45 15.42 6.38
C VAL A 180 0.79 16.66 6.96
N GLN A 181 0.78 17.76 6.22
CA GLN A 181 0.09 18.98 6.64
C GLN A 181 -1.43 18.77 6.50
N GLN A 182 -2.20 19.29 7.47
CA GLN A 182 -3.66 19.19 7.45
C GLN A 182 -4.25 19.74 6.14
N SER A 183 -3.74 20.86 5.65
CA SER A 183 -4.18 21.46 4.40
C SER A 183 -4.04 20.53 3.18
N VAL A 184 -3.03 19.65 3.16
CA VAL A 184 -2.86 18.65 2.08
C VAL A 184 -3.97 17.59 2.15
N ILE A 185 -4.33 17.16 3.36
CA ILE A 185 -5.43 16.22 3.58
C ILE A 185 -6.76 16.83 3.16
N ASP A 186 -7.01 18.08 3.55
CA ASP A 186 -8.25 18.78 3.25
C ASP A 186 -8.42 18.99 1.74
N SER A 187 -7.38 19.48 1.06
CA SER A 187 -7.39 19.67 -0.40
C SER A 187 -7.56 18.33 -1.14
N PHE A 188 -6.90 17.26 -0.67
CA PHE A 188 -7.06 15.93 -1.26
C PHE A 188 -8.51 15.43 -1.12
N ARG A 189 -9.09 15.60 0.06
CA ARG A 189 -10.50 15.22 0.32
C ARG A 189 -11.46 15.99 -0.59
N GLU A 190 -11.27 17.29 -0.73
CA GLU A 190 -12.05 18.11 -1.64
C GLU A 190 -11.93 17.60 -3.08
N SER A 191 -10.72 17.37 -3.58
CA SER A 191 -10.49 16.93 -4.97
C SER A 191 -11.04 15.53 -5.30
N MET A 192 -11.26 14.68 -4.28
CA MET A 192 -11.72 13.30 -4.47
C MET A 192 -13.23 13.13 -4.26
N LEU A 193 -13.91 14.07 -3.62
CA LEU A 193 -15.33 13.97 -3.24
C LEU A 193 -16.25 14.97 -3.99
N GLU A 194 -15.68 15.84 -4.82
CA GLU A 194 -16.43 16.68 -5.77
C GLU A 194 -16.80 15.87 -7.03
#